data_716f62c8f0eb1e5ca79b1c554d92c949
#
_entry.id   716f62c8f0eb1e5ca79b1c554d92c949
#
_cell.length_a   1.000
_cell.length_b   1.000
_cell.length_c   1.000
_cell.angle_alpha   90.00
_cell.angle_beta   90.00
_cell.angle_gamma   90.00
#
_symmetry.space_group_name_H-M   'P 1'
#
loop_
_entity.id
_entity.type
_entity.pdbx_description
1 polymer ?
#
loop_
_entity_poly.entity_id
_entity_poly.type
_entity_poly.pdbx_seq_one_letter_code
_entity_poly.pdbx_strand_id
1 'polypeptide(L)'
;MNPWIILLGLVLVAAVYVVAPVGAAVLANYRRPWRLKCPRAGTEAQIKINALWAAVTEVLGRGTPTIERCSLWPAQRGCREECLALPPEALRPVRRGEAPPRARAEAGLKTILVPLDGSPGSESVLGAVGELARAHGARVRFLKVVSPVTAVASDERVVAFADQETSRLEVEARAYFKRLAERLPGVAVAEAVRFGEPVSEIVEEAEAAGADLIAMASHRRTGLGRLIRGSVAARVERATTIPLLLVRYGEPAVA
;
A
#
# COMPACT_ATOMS: atom_id res chain seq x y z
N MET A 1 -35.62 0.72 -43.89
CA MET A 1 -34.53 0.78 -42.90
C MET A 1 -34.96 -0.03 -41.69
N ASN A 2 -34.11 -0.94 -41.23
CA ASN A 2 -34.47 -1.82 -40.11
C ASN A 2 -34.48 -0.97 -38.80
N PRO A 3 -35.58 -0.90 -38.02
CA PRO A 3 -35.72 -0.06 -36.85
C PRO A 3 -34.67 -0.36 -35.79
N TRP A 4 -34.17 -1.58 -35.76
CA TRP A 4 -33.06 -1.99 -34.86
C TRP A 4 -31.73 -1.29 -35.15
N ILE A 5 -31.45 -0.96 -36.44
CA ILE A 5 -30.21 -0.24 -36.81
C ILE A 5 -30.28 1.21 -36.32
N ILE A 6 -31.46 1.83 -36.40
CA ILE A 6 -31.65 3.19 -35.86
C ILE A 6 -31.53 3.21 -34.36
N LEU A 7 -32.11 2.23 -33.66
CA LEU A 7 -32.02 2.12 -32.22
C LEU A 7 -30.56 1.91 -31.78
N LEU A 8 -29.86 1.00 -32.46
CA LEU A 8 -28.43 0.74 -32.18
C LEU A 8 -27.55 1.99 -32.39
N GLY A 9 -27.84 2.75 -33.46
CA GLY A 9 -27.16 4.02 -33.73
C GLY A 9 -27.39 5.06 -32.64
N LEU A 10 -28.64 5.21 -32.17
CA LEU A 10 -28.97 6.13 -31.10
C LEU A 10 -28.30 5.74 -29.78
N VAL A 11 -28.29 4.44 -29.46
CA VAL A 11 -27.57 3.93 -28.24
C VAL A 11 -26.06 4.18 -28.34
N LEU A 12 -25.48 3.96 -29.52
CA LEU A 12 -24.03 4.21 -29.72
C LEU A 12 -23.70 5.71 -29.57
N VAL A 13 -24.52 6.58 -30.15
CA VAL A 13 -24.34 8.03 -30.00
C VAL A 13 -24.49 8.46 -28.55
N ALA A 14 -25.50 7.98 -27.85
CA ALA A 14 -25.67 8.27 -26.42
C ALA A 14 -24.50 7.75 -25.61
N ALA A 15 -24.00 6.55 -25.88
CA ALA A 15 -22.83 5.99 -25.19
C ALA A 15 -21.57 6.84 -25.40
N VAL A 16 -21.29 7.28 -26.62
CA VAL A 16 -20.08 8.03 -26.96
C VAL A 16 -20.16 9.50 -26.52
N TYR A 17 -21.29 10.14 -26.70
CA TYR A 17 -21.43 11.60 -26.47
C TYR A 17 -21.93 11.97 -25.07
N VAL A 18 -22.57 11.06 -24.36
CA VAL A 18 -23.11 11.33 -23.02
C VAL A 18 -22.39 10.48 -21.97
N VAL A 19 -22.45 9.16 -22.09
CA VAL A 19 -21.97 8.25 -21.05
C VAL A 19 -20.44 8.30 -20.92
N ALA A 20 -19.71 8.29 -22.03
CA ALA A 20 -18.25 8.29 -22.02
C ALA A 20 -17.65 9.58 -21.43
N PRO A 21 -18.05 10.79 -21.82
CA PRO A 21 -17.49 12.02 -21.26
C PRO A 21 -17.91 12.21 -19.80
N VAL A 22 -19.13 11.88 -19.40
CA VAL A 22 -19.57 11.93 -18.00
C VAL A 22 -18.77 10.95 -17.15
N GLY A 23 -18.66 9.69 -17.58
CA GLY A 23 -17.86 8.70 -16.90
C GLY A 23 -16.38 9.08 -16.78
N ALA A 24 -15.80 9.65 -17.83
CA ALA A 24 -14.42 10.13 -17.82
C ALA A 24 -14.22 11.31 -16.84
N ALA A 25 -15.14 12.25 -16.78
CA ALA A 25 -15.11 13.38 -15.86
C ALA A 25 -15.21 12.92 -14.39
N VAL A 26 -16.14 12.02 -14.11
CA VAL A 26 -16.32 11.42 -12.78
C VAL A 26 -15.06 10.64 -12.37
N LEU A 27 -14.55 9.77 -13.24
CA LEU A 27 -13.30 9.03 -12.99
C LEU A 27 -12.12 9.97 -12.74
N ALA A 28 -11.98 11.05 -13.51
CA ALA A 28 -10.91 12.02 -13.32
C ALA A 28 -11.01 12.74 -11.98
N ASN A 29 -12.23 13.03 -11.53
CA ASN A 29 -12.49 13.72 -10.27
C ASN A 29 -12.21 12.80 -9.07
N TYR A 30 -12.69 11.56 -9.08
CA TYR A 30 -12.57 10.63 -7.97
C TYR A 30 -11.23 9.86 -7.94
N ARG A 31 -10.41 9.90 -8.98
CA ARG A 31 -9.05 9.34 -8.96
C ARG A 31 -8.08 10.04 -8.02
N ARG A 32 -8.37 11.30 -7.68
CA ARG A 32 -7.56 12.11 -6.76
C ARG A 32 -7.96 11.81 -5.32
N PRO A 33 -7.01 11.74 -4.38
CA PRO A 33 -7.35 11.69 -2.97
C PRO A 33 -7.96 13.02 -2.52
N TRP A 34 -8.83 12.95 -1.53
CA TRP A 34 -9.52 14.11 -0.95
C TRP A 34 -9.11 14.28 0.49
N ARG A 35 -8.95 15.52 0.93
CA ARG A 35 -8.69 15.90 2.31
C ARG A 35 -9.93 16.49 2.92
N LEU A 36 -10.22 16.09 4.15
CA LEU A 36 -11.37 16.55 4.91
C LEU A 36 -11.08 16.45 6.42
N LYS A 37 -11.88 17.13 7.22
CA LYS A 37 -11.90 16.91 8.66
C LYS A 37 -12.87 15.77 8.98
N CYS A 38 -12.35 14.68 9.56
CA CYS A 38 -13.16 13.53 9.90
C CYS A 38 -14.20 13.92 10.97
N PRO A 39 -15.51 13.74 10.72
CA PRO A 39 -16.55 14.11 11.69
C PRO A 39 -16.41 13.37 13.01
N ARG A 40 -15.99 12.11 12.95
CA ARG A 40 -15.87 11.22 14.12
C ARG A 40 -14.58 11.45 14.91
N ALA A 41 -13.45 11.62 14.23
CA ALA A 41 -12.16 11.77 14.89
C ALA A 41 -11.77 13.22 15.15
N GLY A 42 -12.47 14.21 14.56
CA GLY A 42 -12.16 15.63 14.70
C GLY A 42 -10.86 16.06 14.05
N THR A 43 -10.08 15.13 13.48
CA THR A 43 -8.76 15.35 12.86
C THR A 43 -8.83 15.37 11.35
N GLU A 44 -7.81 15.96 10.71
CA GLU A 44 -7.70 15.91 9.25
C GLU A 44 -7.47 14.48 8.78
N ALA A 45 -8.24 14.08 7.79
CA ALA A 45 -8.15 12.77 7.14
C ALA A 45 -7.98 12.93 5.63
N GLN A 46 -7.26 12.00 5.04
CA GLN A 46 -7.19 11.87 3.59
C GLN A 46 -7.94 10.61 3.19
N ILE A 47 -8.90 10.75 2.30
CA ILE A 47 -9.69 9.63 1.78
C ILE A 47 -9.45 9.44 0.30
N LYS A 48 -9.55 8.21 -0.15
CA LYS A 48 -9.62 7.83 -1.56
C LYS A 48 -10.94 7.15 -1.80
N ILE A 49 -11.71 7.68 -2.74
CA ILE A 49 -13.01 7.15 -3.12
C ILE A 49 -12.82 6.13 -4.25
N ASN A 50 -13.58 5.06 -4.25
CA ASN A 50 -13.60 4.10 -5.35
C ASN A 50 -14.20 4.76 -6.58
N ALA A 51 -13.32 5.24 -7.47
CA ALA A 51 -13.71 6.02 -8.65
C ALA A 51 -14.55 5.21 -9.64
N LEU A 52 -14.31 3.90 -9.76
CA LEU A 52 -15.06 3.04 -10.67
C LEU A 52 -16.49 2.84 -10.16
N TRP A 53 -16.65 2.53 -8.88
CA TRP A 53 -17.96 2.37 -8.26
C TRP A 53 -18.75 3.67 -8.25
N ALA A 54 -18.11 4.79 -7.94
CA ALA A 54 -18.72 6.11 -8.01
C ALA A 54 -19.21 6.44 -9.41
N ALA A 55 -18.40 6.17 -10.46
CA ALA A 55 -18.79 6.42 -11.84
C ALA A 55 -20.01 5.57 -12.28
N VAL A 56 -20.03 4.29 -11.89
CA VAL A 56 -21.15 3.38 -12.24
C VAL A 56 -22.42 3.81 -11.52
N THR A 57 -22.36 4.13 -10.22
CA THR A 57 -23.54 4.50 -9.44
C THR A 57 -24.08 5.87 -9.82
N GLU A 58 -23.22 6.80 -10.25
CA GLU A 58 -23.64 8.12 -10.76
C GLU A 58 -24.42 7.99 -12.07
N VAL A 59 -23.92 7.18 -13.02
CA VAL A 59 -24.60 6.89 -14.29
C VAL A 59 -25.97 6.23 -14.07
N LEU A 60 -26.09 5.42 -13.00
CA LEU A 60 -27.34 4.75 -12.63
C LEU A 60 -28.27 5.66 -11.78
N GLY A 61 -27.89 6.92 -11.54
CA GLY A 61 -28.66 7.87 -10.72
C GLY A 61 -28.76 7.52 -9.24
N ARG A 62 -27.87 6.68 -8.73
CA ARG A 62 -27.89 6.23 -7.33
C ARG A 62 -26.76 6.82 -6.48
N GLY A 63 -25.76 7.50 -7.08
CA GLY A 63 -24.71 8.30 -6.45
C GLY A 63 -24.24 7.84 -5.05
N THR A 64 -23.89 6.55 -4.87
CA THR A 64 -23.40 6.03 -3.58
C THR A 64 -21.89 5.76 -3.67
N PRO A 65 -21.04 6.80 -3.46
CA PRO A 65 -19.61 6.60 -3.41
C PRO A 65 -19.24 5.75 -2.18
N THR A 66 -18.18 4.96 -2.30
CA THR A 66 -17.60 4.19 -1.19
C THR A 66 -16.15 4.56 -1.00
N ILE A 67 -15.66 4.47 0.23
CA ILE A 67 -14.26 4.76 0.53
C ILE A 67 -13.40 3.55 0.21
N GLU A 68 -12.41 3.70 -0.65
CA GLU A 68 -11.40 2.70 -0.94
C GLU A 68 -10.31 2.68 0.15
N ARG A 69 -9.90 3.89 0.62
CA ARG A 69 -8.87 4.07 1.66
C ARG A 69 -9.13 5.32 2.48
N CYS A 70 -8.77 5.25 3.76
CA CYS A 70 -8.77 6.38 4.67
C CYS A 70 -7.47 6.41 5.47
N SER A 71 -6.84 7.58 5.61
CA SER A 71 -5.59 7.73 6.37
C SER A 71 -5.73 7.44 7.88
N LEU A 72 -6.96 7.37 8.39
CA LEU A 72 -7.25 7.02 9.79
C LEU A 72 -7.51 5.51 9.98
N TRP A 73 -7.53 4.73 8.92
CA TRP A 73 -7.56 3.27 9.03
C TRP A 73 -6.13 2.74 9.36
N PRO A 74 -6.00 1.63 10.12
CA PRO A 74 -7.06 0.76 10.65
C PRO A 74 -7.72 1.26 11.94
N ALA A 75 -7.19 2.29 12.63
CA ALA A 75 -7.68 2.74 13.93
C ALA A 75 -9.18 3.10 13.95
N GLN A 76 -9.71 3.57 12.80
CA GLN A 76 -11.10 3.97 12.61
C GLN A 76 -11.84 3.09 11.59
N ARG A 77 -11.45 1.83 11.41
CA ARG A 77 -12.04 0.92 10.41
C ARG A 77 -13.54 0.62 10.64
N GLY A 78 -14.05 0.84 11.83
CA GLY A 78 -15.47 0.69 12.16
C GLY A 78 -16.32 1.96 11.94
N CYS A 79 -15.83 2.97 11.21
CA CYS A 79 -16.63 4.15 10.89
C CYS A 79 -17.68 3.80 9.83
N ARG A 80 -18.86 4.45 9.93
CA ARG A 80 -19.96 4.29 8.97
C ARG A 80 -19.81 5.19 7.73
N GLU A 81 -18.58 5.59 7.39
CA GLU A 81 -18.27 6.46 6.24
C GLU A 81 -19.02 7.81 6.27
N GLU A 82 -19.29 8.32 7.49
CA GLU A 82 -20.03 9.57 7.74
C GLU A 82 -19.40 10.79 7.01
N CYS A 83 -18.11 10.70 6.65
CA CYS A 83 -17.42 11.73 5.89
C CYS A 83 -17.92 11.84 4.43
N LEU A 84 -18.61 10.84 3.89
CA LEU A 84 -19.23 10.93 2.56
C LEU A 84 -20.50 11.79 2.55
N ALA A 85 -21.12 12.01 3.73
CA ALA A 85 -22.27 12.88 3.90
C ALA A 85 -21.86 14.36 4.06
N LEU A 86 -20.57 14.69 4.09
CA LEU A 86 -20.10 16.06 4.18
C LEU A 86 -20.41 16.86 2.90
N PRO A 87 -20.70 18.16 3.03
CA PRO A 87 -20.92 19.00 1.86
C PRO A 87 -19.64 19.09 1.01
N PRO A 88 -19.75 19.23 -0.32
CA PRO A 88 -18.60 19.25 -1.23
C PRO A 88 -17.52 20.29 -0.87
N GLU A 89 -17.92 21.36 -0.23
CA GLU A 89 -17.03 22.45 0.22
C GLU A 89 -16.08 22.02 1.35
N ALA A 90 -16.46 20.98 2.11
CA ALA A 90 -15.62 20.41 3.16
C ALA A 90 -14.56 19.42 2.62
N LEU A 91 -14.68 19.07 1.34
CA LEU A 91 -13.78 18.15 0.63
C LEU A 91 -12.80 18.99 -0.20
N ARG A 92 -11.50 18.89 0.10
CA ARG A 92 -10.44 19.56 -0.66
C ARG A 92 -9.63 18.55 -1.45
N PRO A 93 -9.48 18.70 -2.78
CA PRO A 93 -8.62 17.81 -3.54
C PRO A 93 -7.17 17.98 -3.08
N VAL A 94 -6.49 16.86 -2.86
CA VAL A 94 -5.05 16.87 -2.51
C VAL A 94 -4.24 17.28 -3.73
N ARG A 95 -3.36 18.26 -3.59
CA ARG A 95 -2.47 18.71 -4.65
C ARG A 95 -1.35 17.72 -4.87
N ARG A 96 -0.87 17.60 -6.11
CA ARG A 96 0.25 16.72 -6.45
C ARG A 96 1.48 17.11 -5.65
N GLY A 97 2.04 16.17 -4.85
CA GLY A 97 3.18 16.44 -3.95
C GLY A 97 2.80 16.91 -2.55
N GLU A 98 1.52 17.08 -2.25
CA GLU A 98 1.07 17.44 -0.92
C GLU A 98 1.12 16.21 0.00
N ALA A 99 1.91 16.31 1.08
CA ALA A 99 2.04 15.24 2.07
C ALA A 99 0.69 14.93 2.75
N PRO A 100 0.43 13.68 3.14
CA PRO A 100 -0.76 13.33 3.93
C PRO A 100 -0.79 14.12 5.25
N PRO A 101 -1.97 14.32 5.86
CA PRO A 101 -2.08 15.05 7.12
C PRO A 101 -1.18 14.46 8.19
N ARG A 102 -0.46 15.32 8.90
CA ARG A 102 0.55 14.97 9.92
C ARG A 102 0.00 14.29 11.18
N ALA A 103 -1.26 13.91 11.23
CA ALA A 103 -1.86 13.26 12.41
C ALA A 103 -1.07 12.04 12.94
N ARG A 104 -0.26 11.43 12.08
CA ARG A 104 0.65 10.34 12.46
C ARG A 104 2.05 10.83 12.91
N ALA A 105 2.47 12.01 12.49
CA ALA A 105 3.80 12.54 12.83
C ALA A 105 3.87 13.10 14.25
N GLU A 106 2.74 13.58 14.80
CA GLU A 106 2.66 14.08 16.18
C GLU A 106 2.59 12.95 17.23
N ALA A 107 2.17 11.77 16.83
CA ALA A 107 2.10 10.60 17.72
C ALA A 107 3.45 9.90 17.97
N GLY A 108 4.53 10.37 17.35
CA GLY A 108 5.85 9.73 17.39
C GLY A 108 5.90 8.45 16.56
N LEU A 109 7.10 8.03 16.21
CA LEU A 109 7.37 6.79 15.50
C LEU A 109 7.27 5.62 16.50
N LYS A 110 6.28 4.73 16.35
CA LYS A 110 6.03 3.61 17.27
C LYS A 110 6.35 2.26 16.66
N THR A 111 6.10 2.11 15.35
CA THR A 111 6.30 0.84 14.65
C THR A 111 6.92 1.07 13.29
N ILE A 112 8.08 0.46 13.05
CA ILE A 112 8.79 0.47 11.77
C ILE A 112 8.68 -0.91 11.15
N LEU A 113 8.03 -1.03 9.99
CA LEU A 113 8.02 -2.27 9.21
C LEU A 113 9.26 -2.33 8.33
N VAL A 114 9.95 -3.46 8.36
CA VAL A 114 11.18 -3.70 7.58
C VAL A 114 11.01 -4.97 6.75
N PRO A 115 10.59 -4.85 5.49
CA PRO A 115 10.58 -5.98 4.56
C PRO A 115 12.00 -6.41 4.19
N LEU A 116 12.27 -7.71 4.31
CA LEU A 116 13.58 -8.33 4.09
C LEU A 116 13.43 -9.54 3.18
N ASP A 117 14.23 -9.61 2.12
CA ASP A 117 14.23 -10.74 1.17
C ASP A 117 15.30 -11.78 1.48
N GLY A 118 16.17 -11.50 2.46
CA GLY A 118 17.29 -12.34 2.84
C GLY A 118 18.61 -11.99 2.15
N SER A 119 18.61 -10.98 1.27
CA SER A 119 19.83 -10.49 0.64
C SER A 119 20.60 -9.54 1.54
N PRO A 120 21.95 -9.49 1.47
CA PRO A 120 22.74 -8.49 2.18
C PRO A 120 22.34 -7.06 1.81
N GLY A 121 21.83 -6.86 0.61
CA GLY A 121 21.32 -5.58 0.16
C GLY A 121 20.11 -5.12 0.97
N SER A 122 19.14 -6.00 1.21
CA SER A 122 17.96 -5.67 2.02
C SER A 122 18.32 -5.38 3.48
N GLU A 123 19.38 -5.99 4.00
CA GLU A 123 19.86 -5.78 5.35
C GLU A 123 20.55 -4.42 5.57
N SER A 124 20.96 -3.74 4.51
CA SER A 124 21.63 -2.44 4.59
C SER A 124 20.78 -1.35 5.26
N VAL A 125 19.47 -1.55 5.33
CA VAL A 125 18.54 -0.64 6.00
C VAL A 125 18.64 -0.68 7.52
N LEU A 126 19.18 -1.77 8.10
CA LEU A 126 19.14 -2.03 9.55
C LEU A 126 19.87 -0.99 10.38
N GLY A 127 20.97 -0.42 9.89
CA GLY A 127 21.69 0.65 10.58
C GLY A 127 20.79 1.86 10.83
N ALA A 128 20.22 2.40 9.77
CA ALA A 128 19.30 3.55 9.84
C ALA A 128 18.03 3.25 10.66
N VAL A 129 17.48 2.04 10.51
CA VAL A 129 16.31 1.60 11.27
C VAL A 129 16.62 1.51 12.76
N GLY A 130 17.79 0.97 13.12
CA GLY A 130 18.20 0.86 14.52
C GLY A 130 18.39 2.23 15.18
N GLU A 131 18.96 3.20 14.48
CA GLU A 131 19.09 4.58 14.97
C GLU A 131 17.73 5.23 15.19
N LEU A 132 16.84 5.15 14.20
CA LEU A 132 15.48 5.69 14.30
C LEU A 132 14.69 5.02 15.42
N ALA A 133 14.75 3.70 15.52
CA ALA A 133 14.01 2.95 16.54
C ALA A 133 14.45 3.35 17.95
N ARG A 134 15.76 3.47 18.20
CA ARG A 134 16.30 3.92 19.50
C ARG A 134 15.92 5.37 19.80
N ALA A 135 16.04 6.26 18.83
CA ALA A 135 15.73 7.68 19.01
C ALA A 135 14.26 7.94 19.39
N HIS A 136 13.35 7.11 18.87
CA HIS A 136 11.90 7.27 19.06
C HIS A 136 11.27 6.26 20.02
N GLY A 137 12.03 5.29 20.55
CA GLY A 137 11.48 4.18 21.33
C GLY A 137 10.55 3.28 20.49
N ALA A 138 10.78 3.22 19.18
CA ALA A 138 9.94 2.46 18.28
C ALA A 138 10.28 0.98 18.28
N ARG A 139 9.27 0.13 18.07
CA ARG A 139 9.51 -1.30 17.77
C ARG A 139 9.81 -1.47 16.28
N VAL A 140 10.65 -2.44 15.97
CA VAL A 140 10.91 -2.87 14.60
C VAL A 140 10.13 -4.15 14.33
N ARG A 141 9.45 -4.22 13.19
CA ARG A 141 8.77 -5.44 12.73
C ARG A 141 9.42 -5.92 11.44
N PHE A 142 10.14 -7.02 11.52
CA PHE A 142 10.69 -7.69 10.35
C PHE A 142 9.59 -8.43 9.62
N LEU A 143 9.62 -8.33 8.29
CA LEU A 143 8.69 -9.04 7.42
C LEU A 143 9.47 -9.78 6.33
N LYS A 144 9.24 -11.07 6.19
CA LYS A 144 9.63 -11.85 5.02
C LYS A 144 8.39 -12.25 4.25
N VAL A 145 8.33 -11.88 2.97
CA VAL A 145 7.30 -12.36 2.07
C VAL A 145 7.90 -13.49 1.24
N VAL A 146 7.24 -14.62 1.30
CA VAL A 146 7.59 -15.83 0.55
C VAL A 146 6.60 -15.94 -0.60
N SER A 147 7.11 -16.03 -1.83
CA SER A 147 6.24 -16.31 -2.97
C SER A 147 5.64 -17.69 -2.82
N PRO A 148 4.33 -17.87 -3.05
CA PRO A 148 3.70 -19.18 -2.98
C PRO A 148 4.42 -20.14 -3.95
N VAL A 149 4.83 -21.28 -3.46
CA VAL A 149 5.28 -22.37 -4.34
C VAL A 149 4.03 -22.85 -5.06
N THR A 150 3.90 -22.52 -6.33
CA THR A 150 2.81 -23.01 -7.17
C THR A 150 3.06 -24.49 -7.41
N ALA A 151 2.60 -25.35 -6.52
CA ALA A 151 2.54 -26.77 -6.76
C ALA A 151 1.46 -27.02 -7.82
N VAL A 152 1.87 -27.05 -9.07
CA VAL A 152 1.04 -27.55 -10.17
C VAL A 152 1.10 -29.07 -10.12
N ALA A 153 0.21 -29.69 -9.33
CA ALA A 153 -0.19 -31.06 -9.54
C ALA A 153 -1.41 -31.42 -8.69
N SER A 154 -2.38 -31.99 -9.30
CA SER A 154 -3.63 -32.49 -8.75
C SER A 154 -3.48 -33.85 -8.09
N ASP A 155 -2.62 -34.00 -7.10
CA ASP A 155 -2.51 -35.25 -6.34
C ASP A 155 -2.40 -34.98 -4.84
N GLU A 156 -3.15 -35.69 -4.01
CA GLU A 156 -3.23 -35.49 -2.54
C GLU A 156 -1.85 -35.50 -1.85
N ARG A 157 -0.84 -36.16 -2.47
CA ARG A 157 0.53 -36.17 -1.98
C ARG A 157 1.26 -34.81 -2.06
N VAL A 158 0.88 -33.97 -2.98
CA VAL A 158 1.54 -32.66 -3.20
C VAL A 158 1.12 -31.63 -2.15
N VAL A 159 -0.09 -31.73 -1.62
CA VAL A 159 -0.57 -30.83 -0.54
C VAL A 159 0.24 -31.04 0.74
N ALA A 160 0.58 -32.29 1.08
CA ALA A 160 1.39 -32.61 2.26
C ALA A 160 2.83 -32.03 2.15
N PHE A 161 3.41 -32.01 0.94
CA PHE A 161 4.72 -31.41 0.71
C PHE A 161 4.67 -29.88 0.79
N ALA A 162 3.58 -29.24 0.35
CA ALA A 162 3.43 -27.80 0.43
C ALA A 162 3.37 -27.33 1.89
N ASP A 163 2.66 -28.00 2.76
CA ASP A 163 2.57 -27.67 4.18
C ASP A 163 3.92 -27.84 4.91
N GLN A 164 4.66 -28.91 4.57
CA GLN A 164 5.99 -29.13 5.12
C GLN A 164 6.98 -28.07 4.66
N GLU A 165 6.96 -27.70 3.38
CA GLU A 165 7.82 -26.65 2.84
C GLU A 165 7.49 -25.28 3.42
N THR A 166 6.21 -24.95 3.58
CA THR A 166 5.77 -23.74 4.25
C THR A 166 6.31 -23.66 5.68
N SER A 167 6.16 -24.74 6.45
CA SER A 167 6.68 -24.82 7.82
C SER A 167 8.21 -24.67 7.87
N ARG A 168 8.92 -25.28 6.93
CA ARG A 168 10.38 -25.14 6.81
C ARG A 168 10.80 -23.69 6.55
N LEU A 169 10.15 -23.02 5.59
CA LEU A 169 10.42 -21.63 5.23
C LEU A 169 10.13 -20.66 6.38
N GLU A 170 9.08 -20.92 7.18
CA GLU A 170 8.83 -20.15 8.40
C GLU A 170 9.94 -20.32 9.43
N VAL A 171 10.40 -21.54 9.69
CA VAL A 171 11.49 -21.81 10.63
C VAL A 171 12.79 -21.13 10.19
N GLU A 172 13.12 -21.22 8.91
CA GLU A 172 14.29 -20.54 8.33
C GLU A 172 14.19 -19.02 8.45
N ALA A 173 13.01 -18.46 8.17
CA ALA A 173 12.77 -17.02 8.30
C ALA A 173 12.92 -16.54 9.74
N ARG A 174 12.39 -17.27 10.71
CA ARG A 174 12.52 -16.94 12.14
C ARG A 174 13.99 -17.02 12.60
N ALA A 175 14.72 -18.07 12.20
CA ALA A 175 16.15 -18.19 12.48
C ALA A 175 16.96 -17.03 11.87
N TYR A 176 16.60 -16.59 10.67
CA TYR A 176 17.17 -15.43 10.01
C TYR A 176 16.89 -14.14 10.79
N PHE A 177 15.65 -13.90 11.19
CA PHE A 177 15.26 -12.72 11.95
C PHE A 177 15.94 -12.65 13.32
N LYS A 178 16.09 -13.80 14.00
CA LYS A 178 16.81 -13.84 15.28
C LYS A 178 18.25 -13.32 15.15
N ARG A 179 18.97 -13.73 14.10
CA ARG A 179 20.34 -13.22 13.84
C ARG A 179 20.35 -11.71 13.55
N LEU A 180 19.32 -11.20 12.85
CA LEU A 180 19.24 -9.77 12.58
C LEU A 180 18.85 -8.95 13.81
N ALA A 181 18.00 -9.49 14.68
CA ALA A 181 17.64 -8.85 15.95
C ALA A 181 18.85 -8.61 16.85
N GLU A 182 19.85 -9.51 16.84
CA GLU A 182 21.13 -9.34 17.56
C GLU A 182 21.91 -8.10 17.09
N ARG A 183 21.68 -7.64 15.86
CA ARG A 183 22.29 -6.41 15.31
C ARG A 183 21.57 -5.13 15.73
N LEU A 184 20.45 -5.24 16.44
CA LEU A 184 19.62 -4.13 16.91
C LEU A 184 19.51 -4.11 18.45
N PRO A 185 20.63 -3.99 19.19
CA PRO A 185 20.58 -4.02 20.63
C PRO A 185 19.73 -2.86 21.18
N GLY A 186 18.90 -3.16 22.18
CA GLY A 186 18.01 -2.18 22.81
C GLY A 186 16.74 -1.82 22.01
N VAL A 187 16.49 -2.50 20.89
CA VAL A 187 15.29 -2.30 20.08
C VAL A 187 14.35 -3.49 20.24
N ALA A 188 13.08 -3.22 20.50
CA ALA A 188 12.05 -4.27 20.51
C ALA A 188 11.79 -4.73 19.08
N VAL A 189 12.01 -6.03 18.81
CA VAL A 189 11.82 -6.63 17.50
C VAL A 189 10.62 -7.59 17.53
N ALA A 190 9.76 -7.49 16.53
CA ALA A 190 8.68 -8.43 16.22
C ALA A 190 8.91 -9.02 14.83
N GLU A 191 8.34 -10.18 14.56
CA GLU A 191 8.56 -10.94 13.32
C GLU A 191 7.23 -11.24 12.62
N ALA A 192 7.25 -11.27 11.30
CA ALA A 192 6.14 -11.73 10.47
C ALA A 192 6.67 -12.47 9.24
N VAL A 193 6.00 -13.55 8.88
CA VAL A 193 6.20 -14.26 7.62
C VAL A 193 4.85 -14.26 6.91
N ARG A 194 4.85 -13.87 5.65
CA ARG A 194 3.66 -13.83 4.81
C ARG A 194 3.91 -14.60 3.53
N PHE A 195 2.85 -15.15 2.96
CA PHE A 195 2.91 -15.90 1.70
C PHE A 195 2.03 -15.20 0.69
N GLY A 196 2.62 -14.73 -0.42
CA GLY A 196 1.86 -14.01 -1.43
C GLY A 196 2.71 -13.15 -2.37
N GLU A 197 2.06 -12.19 -2.99
CA GLU A 197 2.72 -11.19 -3.84
C GLU A 197 3.37 -10.12 -2.94
N PRO A 198 4.68 -9.86 -3.11
CA PRO A 198 5.43 -9.04 -2.17
C PRO A 198 4.83 -7.66 -1.89
N VAL A 199 4.32 -6.97 -2.90
CA VAL A 199 3.80 -5.61 -2.70
C VAL A 199 2.52 -5.61 -1.89
N SER A 200 1.60 -6.52 -2.20
CA SER A 200 0.32 -6.65 -1.49
C SER A 200 0.56 -7.03 -0.03
N GLU A 201 1.40 -8.05 0.21
CA GLU A 201 1.69 -8.53 1.55
C GLU A 201 2.43 -7.50 2.42
N ILE A 202 3.35 -6.72 1.83
CA ILE A 202 4.01 -5.63 2.56
C ILE A 202 3.01 -4.55 2.98
N VAL A 203 2.12 -4.15 2.08
CA VAL A 203 1.13 -3.10 2.37
C VAL A 203 0.13 -3.58 3.40
N GLU A 204 -0.40 -4.81 3.26
CA GLU A 204 -1.34 -5.42 4.20
C GLU A 204 -0.73 -5.59 5.59
N GLU A 205 0.52 -6.06 5.67
CA GLU A 205 1.20 -6.20 6.95
C GLU A 205 1.49 -4.84 7.60
N ALA A 206 1.87 -3.83 6.80
CA ALA A 206 2.08 -2.49 7.31
C ALA A 206 0.80 -1.89 7.90
N GLU A 207 -0.33 -2.11 7.25
CA GLU A 207 -1.64 -1.67 7.74
C GLU A 207 -2.08 -2.46 8.99
N ALA A 208 -1.94 -3.79 8.97
CA ALA A 208 -2.32 -4.67 10.07
C ALA A 208 -1.48 -4.41 11.34
N ALA A 209 -0.19 -4.18 11.18
CA ALA A 209 0.72 -3.86 12.27
C ALA A 209 0.60 -2.41 12.76
N GLY A 210 -0.15 -1.56 12.08
CA GLY A 210 -0.22 -0.13 12.36
C GLY A 210 1.14 0.54 12.19
N ALA A 211 1.92 0.15 11.18
CA ALA A 211 3.24 0.73 10.95
C ALA A 211 3.16 2.23 10.64
N ASP A 212 4.03 3.00 11.29
CA ASP A 212 4.16 4.45 11.06
C ASP A 212 5.18 4.75 9.96
N LEU A 213 6.07 3.79 9.68
CA LEU A 213 7.11 3.87 8.67
C LEU A 213 7.36 2.49 8.07
N ILE A 214 7.52 2.43 6.76
CA ILE A 214 8.08 1.27 6.07
C ILE A 214 9.52 1.61 5.69
N ALA A 215 10.49 0.81 6.10
CA ALA A 215 11.89 1.03 5.77
C ALA A 215 12.39 -0.08 4.84
N MET A 216 12.88 0.30 3.67
CA MET A 216 13.33 -0.63 2.63
C MET A 216 14.68 -0.21 2.07
N ALA A 217 15.47 -1.19 1.66
CA ALA A 217 16.67 -0.94 0.88
C ALA A 217 16.35 -0.82 -0.62
N SER A 218 17.09 0.05 -1.30
CA SER A 218 16.99 0.23 -2.75
C SER A 218 18.36 0.18 -3.39
N HIS A 219 18.54 -0.65 -4.41
CA HIS A 219 19.81 -0.80 -5.11
C HIS A 219 20.15 0.45 -5.93
N ARG A 220 21.38 0.97 -5.80
CA ARG A 220 21.90 2.01 -6.70
C ARG A 220 22.31 1.37 -8.02
N ARG A 221 21.54 1.57 -9.05
CA ARG A 221 22.01 1.30 -10.42
C ARG A 221 22.63 2.57 -10.99
N THR A 222 23.94 2.53 -11.20
CA THR A 222 24.70 3.52 -11.98
C THR A 222 24.50 3.20 -13.47
N GLY A 223 24.02 4.17 -14.24
CA GLY A 223 23.84 4.05 -15.69
C GLY A 223 22.46 4.52 -16.17
N LEU A 224 22.34 4.83 -17.44
CA LEU A 224 21.23 5.44 -18.18
C LEU A 224 19.83 4.80 -18.05
N GLY A 225 19.63 3.88 -17.11
CA GLY A 225 18.37 3.21 -16.82
C GLY A 225 17.51 3.96 -15.80
N ARG A 226 16.93 5.10 -16.15
CA ARG A 226 15.90 5.85 -15.41
C ARG A 226 14.59 5.09 -15.19
N LEU A 227 14.59 3.78 -15.19
CA LEU A 227 13.40 2.96 -15.05
C LEU A 227 13.47 2.11 -13.78
N ILE A 228 13.30 2.76 -12.61
CA ILE A 228 12.90 2.10 -11.35
C ILE A 228 11.44 1.58 -11.46
N ARG A 229 10.99 1.26 -12.65
CA ARG A 229 9.60 0.80 -12.89
C ARG A 229 9.31 -0.62 -12.43
N GLY A 230 10.29 -1.35 -11.89
CA GLY A 230 10.14 -2.76 -11.53
C GLY A 230 10.52 -3.14 -10.11
N SER A 231 11.11 -2.26 -9.29
CA SER A 231 11.49 -2.63 -7.92
C SER A 231 10.26 -2.71 -7.01
N VAL A 232 10.26 -3.70 -6.10
CA VAL A 232 9.22 -3.85 -5.07
C VAL A 232 9.03 -2.53 -4.31
N ALA A 233 10.12 -1.87 -3.93
CA ALA A 233 10.09 -0.59 -3.22
C ALA A 233 9.30 0.51 -3.96
N ALA A 234 9.51 0.67 -5.28
CA ALA A 234 8.79 1.66 -6.06
C ALA A 234 7.30 1.30 -6.27
N ARG A 235 6.96 0.02 -6.22
CA ARG A 235 5.57 -0.45 -6.26
C ARG A 235 4.88 -0.25 -4.91
N VAL A 236 5.57 -0.53 -3.81
CA VAL A 236 5.09 -0.27 -2.44
C VAL A 236 4.85 1.23 -2.24
N GLU A 237 5.78 2.10 -2.67
CA GLU A 237 5.62 3.56 -2.60
C GLU A 237 4.30 4.05 -3.25
N ARG A 238 3.94 3.45 -4.38
CA ARG A 238 2.67 3.79 -5.07
C ARG A 238 1.44 3.16 -4.45
N ALA A 239 1.61 2.07 -3.72
CA ALA A 239 0.51 1.28 -3.18
C ALA A 239 0.11 1.65 -1.75
N THR A 240 0.96 2.39 -1.02
CA THR A 240 0.69 2.77 0.37
C THR A 240 0.69 4.28 0.58
N THR A 241 0.03 4.72 1.64
CA THR A 241 0.12 6.10 2.16
C THR A 241 1.04 6.21 3.38
N ILE A 242 1.57 5.08 3.87
CA ILE A 242 2.52 5.05 4.97
C ILE A 242 3.86 5.61 4.46
N PRO A 243 4.52 6.51 5.22
CA PRO A 243 5.83 7.02 4.87
C PRO A 243 6.84 5.91 4.57
N LEU A 244 7.68 6.13 3.55
CA LEU A 244 8.69 5.17 3.13
C LEU A 244 10.09 5.75 3.34
N LEU A 245 10.93 5.03 4.08
CA LEU A 245 12.36 5.27 4.17
C LEU A 245 13.06 4.35 3.16
N LEU A 246 13.74 4.94 2.17
CA LEU A 246 14.54 4.21 1.20
C LEU A 246 16.02 4.43 1.47
N VAL A 247 16.70 3.38 1.93
CA VAL A 247 18.15 3.37 2.09
C VAL A 247 18.78 2.82 0.82
N ARG A 248 19.62 3.64 0.17
CA ARG A 248 20.31 3.25 -1.06
C ARG A 248 21.58 2.47 -0.73
N TYR A 249 21.74 1.30 -1.32
CA TYR A 249 22.96 0.49 -1.22
C TYR A 249 23.57 0.25 -2.61
N GLY A 250 24.85 -0.13 -2.63
CA GLY A 250 25.64 -0.35 -3.84
C GLY A 250 26.87 0.56 -3.85
N GLU A 251 27.88 0.21 -4.66
CA GLU A 251 29.11 0.99 -4.78
C GLU A 251 28.81 2.42 -5.25
N PRO A 252 29.44 3.46 -4.64
CA PRO A 252 29.43 4.79 -5.21
C PRO A 252 30.04 4.72 -6.60
N ALA A 253 29.39 5.39 -7.57
CA ALA A 253 30.02 5.55 -8.87
C ALA A 253 31.41 6.16 -8.67
N VAL A 254 32.44 5.44 -9.10
CA VAL A 254 33.79 6.01 -9.17
C VAL A 254 33.69 7.18 -10.13
N ALA A 255 33.97 8.38 -9.64
CA ALA A 255 34.01 9.61 -10.40
C ALA A 255 35.18 9.60 -11.41
#